data_aba84a882880e62c4daaa0652628b45d
#
_entry.id   aba84a882880e62c4daaa0652628b45d
#
_cell.length_a   1.000
_cell.length_b   1.000
_cell.length_c   1.000
_cell.angle_alpha   90.00
_cell.angle_beta   90.00
_cell.angle_gamma   90.00
#
_symmetry.space_group_name_H-M   'P 1'
#
loop_
_entity.id
_entity.type
_entity.pdbx_description
1 polymer ?
#
loop_
_entity_poly.entity_id
_entity_poly.type
_entity_poly.pdbx_seq_one_letter_code
_entity_poly.pdbx_strand_id
1 'polypeptide(L)'
;MSRYTLGIDTSNYATSLAVFDTAGEVVCAKKRFLPVKEGQLGLRQSDALFHHTAALPAMMAELGGEFDLTKISAVGVSEKPRPVEGSYMPCFLAGVSAAEAFALARGCLLYTSPSPRD
;
A
#
# COMPACT_ATOMS: atom_id res chain seq x y z
N MET A 1 -14.15 -18.31 -11.88
CA MET A 1 -13.27 -17.20 -12.27
C MET A 1 -12.53 -16.68 -11.04
N SER A 2 -11.22 -16.66 -11.11
CA SER A 2 -10.42 -16.20 -9.99
C SER A 2 -10.47 -14.69 -9.83
N ARG A 3 -10.62 -14.21 -8.61
CA ARG A 3 -10.58 -12.79 -8.30
C ARG A 3 -9.42 -12.53 -7.34
N TYR A 4 -8.77 -11.41 -7.55
CA TYR A 4 -7.61 -11.04 -6.74
C TYR A 4 -7.75 -9.61 -6.24
N THR A 5 -7.26 -9.37 -5.05
CA THR A 5 -7.25 -8.05 -4.43
C THR A 5 -5.82 -7.62 -4.19
N LEU A 6 -5.49 -6.41 -4.59
CA LEU A 6 -4.21 -5.78 -4.29
C LEU A 6 -4.35 -5.01 -2.98
N GLY A 7 -3.50 -5.31 -2.01
CA GLY A 7 -3.43 -4.54 -0.77
C GLY A 7 -2.21 -3.62 -0.80
N ILE A 8 -2.40 -2.36 -0.41
CA ILE A 8 -1.34 -1.36 -0.33
C ILE A 8 -1.31 -0.80 1.07
N ASP A 9 -0.14 -0.81 1.70
CA ASP A 9 0.02 -0.29 3.06
C ASP A 9 1.29 0.57 3.13
N THR A 10 1.11 1.84 3.45
CA THR A 10 2.20 2.79 3.68
C THR A 10 2.09 3.38 5.08
N SER A 11 1.59 2.59 6.02
CA SER A 11 1.24 3.08 7.36
C SER A 11 2.39 3.17 8.34
N ASN A 12 3.55 2.62 8.01
CA ASN A 12 4.64 2.55 8.96
C ASN A 12 6.00 2.64 8.25
N TYR A 13 7.03 2.03 8.81
CA TYR A 13 8.40 2.09 8.29
C TYR A 13 8.63 1.15 7.11
N ALA A 14 7.58 0.61 6.53
CA ALA A 14 7.69 -0.24 5.36
C ALA A 14 6.59 0.08 4.35
N THR A 15 6.95 0.05 3.07
CA THR A 15 6.00 0.09 1.97
C THR A 15 5.65 -1.34 1.64
N SER A 16 4.38 -1.69 1.63
CA SER A 16 3.94 -3.07 1.41
C SER A 16 2.91 -3.17 0.30
N LEU A 17 3.10 -4.15 -0.56
CA LEU A 17 2.13 -4.54 -1.59
C LEU A 17 1.89 -6.04 -1.44
N ALA A 18 0.64 -6.46 -1.53
CA ALA A 18 0.32 -7.88 -1.46
C ALA A 18 -0.88 -8.18 -2.35
N VAL A 19 -0.87 -9.33 -2.99
CA VAL A 19 -2.00 -9.80 -3.77
C VAL A 19 -2.63 -10.96 -3.01
N PHE A 20 -3.94 -10.86 -2.80
CA PHE A 20 -4.71 -11.87 -2.07
C PHE A 20 -5.71 -12.54 -3.02
N ASP A 21 -5.92 -13.84 -2.83
CA ASP A 21 -6.96 -14.55 -3.54
C ASP A 21 -8.31 -14.43 -2.80
N THR A 22 -9.33 -15.11 -3.31
CA THR A 22 -10.68 -15.05 -2.71
C THR A 22 -10.77 -15.71 -1.35
N ALA A 23 -9.81 -16.58 -1.01
CA ALA A 23 -9.73 -17.19 0.30
C ALA A 23 -8.99 -16.30 1.32
N GLY A 24 -8.45 -15.16 0.87
CA GLY A 24 -7.70 -14.25 1.72
C GLY A 24 -6.24 -14.64 1.89
N GLU A 25 -5.76 -15.58 1.09
CA GLU A 25 -4.37 -15.99 1.16
C GLU A 25 -3.49 -15.13 0.28
N VAL A 26 -2.26 -14.88 0.74
CA VAL A 26 -1.29 -14.10 0.00
C VAL A 26 -0.72 -14.92 -1.15
N VAL A 27 -0.90 -14.44 -2.37
CA VAL A 27 -0.39 -15.08 -3.57
C VAL A 27 0.99 -14.54 -3.92
N CYS A 28 1.19 -13.24 -3.71
CA CYS A 28 2.44 -12.57 -4.04
C CYS A 28 2.55 -11.34 -3.15
N ALA A 29 3.74 -11.01 -2.68
CA ALA A 29 3.92 -9.84 -1.80
C ALA A 29 5.29 -9.24 -1.99
N LYS A 30 5.36 -7.93 -1.83
CA LYS A 30 6.59 -7.16 -1.82
C LYS A 30 6.57 -6.22 -0.63
N LYS A 31 7.71 -6.09 0.03
CA LYS A 31 7.86 -5.21 1.17
C LYS A 31 9.23 -4.57 1.12
N ARG A 32 9.28 -3.27 1.40
CA ARG A 32 10.54 -2.54 1.41
C ARG A 32 10.55 -1.60 2.60
N PHE A 33 11.56 -1.71 3.44
CA PHE A 33 11.69 -0.85 4.60
C PHE A 33 12.19 0.52 4.20
N LEU A 34 11.70 1.54 4.89
CA LEU A 34 12.16 2.90 4.70
C LEU A 34 13.53 3.09 5.33
N PRO A 35 14.39 3.95 4.77
CA PRO A 35 15.69 4.22 5.36
C PRO A 35 15.51 5.05 6.64
N VAL A 36 16.01 4.54 7.75
CA VAL A 36 16.06 5.26 9.02
C VAL A 36 17.54 5.33 9.39
N LYS A 37 18.05 6.55 9.56
CA LYS A 37 19.45 6.74 9.91
C LYS A 37 19.71 6.23 11.31
N GLU A 38 20.90 5.66 11.50
CA GLU A 38 21.34 5.23 12.80
C GLU A 38 21.30 6.40 13.80
N GLY A 39 20.77 6.16 14.98
CA GLY A 39 20.64 7.18 16.00
C GLY A 39 19.37 8.01 15.93
N GLN A 40 18.56 7.85 14.90
CA GLN A 40 17.28 8.54 14.81
C GLN A 40 16.17 7.71 15.45
N LEU A 41 15.25 8.41 16.10
CA LEU A 41 14.09 7.76 16.73
C LEU A 41 13.00 7.37 15.73
N GLY A 42 13.07 7.88 14.50
CA GLY A 42 12.11 7.59 13.47
C GLY A 42 12.22 8.57 12.32
N LEU A 43 11.28 8.46 11.39
CA LEU A 43 11.19 9.33 10.22
C LEU A 43 10.12 10.39 10.44
N ARG A 44 10.38 11.59 9.93
CA ARG A 44 9.34 12.61 9.83
C ARG A 44 8.28 12.12 8.85
N GLN A 45 7.03 12.55 9.04
CA GLN A 45 5.95 12.18 8.15
C GLN A 45 6.20 12.59 6.71
N SER A 46 6.80 13.77 6.49
CA SER A 46 7.12 14.22 5.13
C SER A 46 8.19 13.33 4.48
N ASP A 47 9.18 12.87 5.24
CA ASP A 47 10.20 11.96 4.72
C ASP A 47 9.61 10.59 4.43
N ALA A 48 8.74 10.11 5.30
CA ALA A 48 8.06 8.84 5.09
C ALA A 48 7.21 8.89 3.82
N LEU A 49 6.46 9.97 3.64
CA LEU A 49 5.63 10.17 2.44
C LEU A 49 6.51 10.14 1.18
N PHE A 50 7.64 10.84 1.20
CA PHE A 50 8.56 10.86 0.08
C PHE A 50 9.06 9.45 -0.25
N HIS A 51 9.53 8.72 0.74
CA HIS A 51 10.11 7.39 0.52
C HIS A 51 9.07 6.37 0.06
N HIS A 52 7.86 6.40 0.62
CA HIS A 52 6.78 5.53 0.15
C HIS A 52 6.43 5.84 -1.31
N THR A 53 6.31 7.13 -1.63
CA THR A 53 5.95 7.56 -2.97
C THR A 53 7.02 7.15 -3.98
N ALA A 54 8.29 7.29 -3.62
CA ALA A 54 9.39 6.91 -4.50
C ALA A 54 9.49 5.39 -4.68
N ALA A 55 9.16 4.62 -3.66
CA ALA A 55 9.28 3.16 -3.70
C ALA A 55 8.15 2.48 -4.47
N LEU A 56 6.94 3.03 -4.43
CA LEU A 56 5.76 2.36 -4.98
C LEU A 56 5.85 1.98 -6.45
N PRO A 57 6.30 2.85 -7.37
CA PRO A 57 6.37 2.45 -8.79
C PRO A 57 7.32 1.28 -9.02
N ALA A 58 8.49 1.30 -8.38
CA ALA A 58 9.46 0.21 -8.54
C ALA A 58 8.92 -1.10 -7.97
N MET A 59 8.29 -1.04 -6.81
CA MET A 59 7.69 -2.21 -6.18
C MET A 59 6.53 -2.77 -6.99
N MET A 60 5.71 -1.88 -7.58
CA MET A 60 4.61 -2.30 -8.44
C MET A 60 5.13 -3.00 -9.69
N ALA A 61 6.25 -2.51 -10.26
CA ALA A 61 6.87 -3.14 -11.40
C ALA A 61 7.42 -4.53 -11.04
N GLU A 62 8.02 -4.67 -9.87
CA GLU A 62 8.50 -5.96 -9.38
C GLU A 62 7.35 -6.94 -9.19
N LEU A 63 6.25 -6.47 -8.58
CA LEU A 63 5.06 -7.29 -8.38
C LEU A 63 4.49 -7.74 -9.72
N GLY A 64 4.41 -6.84 -10.68
CA GLY A 64 3.90 -7.12 -12.03
C GLY A 64 4.77 -8.11 -12.80
N GLY A 65 6.04 -8.24 -12.44
CA GLY A 65 6.93 -9.25 -13.01
C GLY A 65 6.67 -10.65 -12.47
N GLU A 66 6.00 -10.75 -11.32
CA GLU A 66 5.72 -12.04 -10.68
C GLU A 66 4.24 -12.41 -10.73
N PHE A 67 3.37 -11.44 -10.90
CA PHE A 67 1.93 -11.65 -10.93
C PHE A 67 1.31 -10.81 -12.03
N ASP A 68 0.33 -11.35 -12.72
CA ASP A 68 -0.38 -10.62 -13.78
C ASP A 68 -1.35 -9.62 -13.14
N LEU A 69 -0.97 -8.35 -13.11
CA LEU A 69 -1.77 -7.28 -12.48
C LEU A 69 -3.13 -7.08 -13.14
N THR A 70 -3.30 -7.57 -14.37
CA THR A 70 -4.60 -7.46 -15.05
C THR A 70 -5.67 -8.35 -14.42
N LYS A 71 -5.27 -9.28 -13.57
CA LYS A 71 -6.20 -10.16 -12.86
C LYS A 71 -6.76 -9.53 -11.59
N ILE A 72 -6.23 -8.39 -11.17
CA ILE A 72 -6.68 -7.71 -9.96
C ILE A 72 -8.03 -7.03 -10.24
N SER A 73 -9.02 -7.30 -9.39
CA SER A 73 -10.37 -6.75 -9.53
C SER A 73 -10.72 -5.76 -8.43
N ALA A 74 -9.93 -5.70 -7.37
CA ALA A 74 -10.18 -4.79 -6.26
C ALA A 74 -8.86 -4.35 -5.63
N VAL A 75 -8.85 -3.16 -5.05
CA VAL A 75 -7.68 -2.62 -4.34
C VAL A 75 -8.11 -2.21 -2.95
N GLY A 76 -7.35 -2.66 -1.95
CA GLY A 76 -7.54 -2.23 -0.58
C GLY A 76 -6.33 -1.41 -0.13
N VAL A 77 -6.55 -0.33 0.60
CA VAL A 77 -5.49 0.53 1.07
C VAL A 77 -5.79 1.05 2.47
N SER A 78 -4.74 1.12 3.30
CA SER A 78 -4.83 1.77 4.60
C SER A 78 -4.77 3.28 4.39
N GLU A 79 -5.75 4.03 4.91
CA GLU A 79 -5.80 5.47 4.72
C GLU A 79 -5.54 6.26 6.00
N LYS A 80 -5.67 5.65 7.16
CA LYS A 80 -5.43 6.32 8.43
C LYS A 80 -5.14 5.28 9.52
N PRO A 81 -4.44 5.69 10.60
CA PRO A 81 -4.05 4.73 11.65
C PRO A 81 -5.22 4.18 12.46
N ARG A 82 -6.30 4.95 12.61
CA ARG A 82 -7.47 4.55 13.40
C ARG A 82 -8.75 5.00 12.71
N PRO A 83 -9.90 4.34 12.99
CA PRO A 83 -11.19 4.76 12.43
C PRO A 83 -11.76 5.97 13.18
N VAL A 84 -10.92 6.96 13.47
CA VAL A 84 -11.29 8.17 14.20
C VAL A 84 -10.95 9.38 13.34
N GLU A 85 -11.90 10.29 13.23
CA GLU A 85 -11.66 11.51 12.49
C GLU A 85 -10.49 12.27 13.11
N GLY A 86 -9.62 12.80 12.28
CA GLY A 86 -8.42 13.48 12.73
C GLY A 86 -7.22 12.60 12.95
N SER A 87 -7.34 11.29 12.77
CA SER A 87 -6.21 10.37 12.93
C SER A 87 -5.32 10.29 11.69
N TYR A 88 -5.55 11.16 10.73
CA TYR A 88 -4.81 11.18 9.47
C TYR A 88 -3.31 11.38 9.69
N MET A 89 -2.51 10.60 8.97
CA MET A 89 -1.06 10.74 8.92
C MET A 89 -0.63 10.88 7.46
N PRO A 90 0.18 11.90 7.12
CA PRO A 90 0.56 12.16 5.73
C PRO A 90 1.17 10.98 4.98
N CYS A 91 1.92 10.10 5.67
CA CYS A 91 2.53 8.95 4.99
C CYS A 91 1.50 8.02 4.33
N PHE A 92 0.26 8.00 4.82
CA PHE A 92 -0.79 7.18 4.22
C PHE A 92 -1.21 7.70 2.84
N LEU A 93 -0.96 8.97 2.56
CA LEU A 93 -1.33 9.58 1.29
C LEU A 93 -0.66 8.88 0.10
N ALA A 94 0.58 8.42 0.27
CA ALA A 94 1.29 7.72 -0.79
C ALA A 94 0.51 6.48 -1.25
N GLY A 95 0.07 5.66 -0.29
CA GLY A 95 -0.71 4.46 -0.59
C GLY A 95 -2.07 4.77 -1.19
N VAL A 96 -2.77 5.75 -0.61
CA VAL A 96 -4.10 6.14 -1.10
C VAL A 96 -4.01 6.65 -2.54
N SER A 97 -3.03 7.51 -2.83
CA SER A 97 -2.84 8.04 -4.18
C SER A 97 -2.55 6.93 -5.19
N ALA A 98 -1.67 6.00 -4.85
CA ALA A 98 -1.34 4.88 -5.72
C ALA A 98 -2.55 3.97 -5.92
N ALA A 99 -3.30 3.70 -4.86
CA ALA A 99 -4.49 2.85 -4.92
C ALA A 99 -5.57 3.47 -5.81
N GLU A 100 -5.83 4.76 -5.65
CA GLU A 100 -6.81 5.47 -6.47
C GLU A 100 -6.41 5.45 -7.95
N ALA A 101 -5.15 5.75 -8.24
CA ALA A 101 -4.65 5.75 -9.61
C ALA A 101 -4.77 4.37 -10.26
N PHE A 102 -4.39 3.33 -9.52
CA PHE A 102 -4.48 1.96 -10.01
C PHE A 102 -5.94 1.56 -10.25
N ALA A 103 -6.81 1.83 -9.28
CA ALA A 103 -8.22 1.47 -9.38
C ALA A 103 -8.90 2.16 -10.56
N LEU A 104 -8.64 3.46 -10.73
CA LEU A 104 -9.21 4.21 -11.84
C LEU A 104 -8.69 3.71 -13.19
N ALA A 105 -7.39 3.46 -13.30
CA ALA A 105 -6.79 3.01 -14.55
C ALA A 105 -7.27 1.62 -14.95
N ARG A 106 -7.54 0.75 -13.97
CA ARG A 106 -7.93 -0.63 -14.22
C ARG A 106 -9.42 -0.87 -14.11
N GLY A 107 -10.21 0.13 -13.68
CA GLY A 107 -11.64 -0.05 -13.44
C GLY A 107 -11.92 -0.97 -12.26
N CYS A 108 -11.06 -0.97 -11.26
CA CYS A 108 -11.20 -1.82 -10.07
C CYS A 108 -12.05 -1.15 -9.00
N LEU A 109 -12.60 -1.98 -8.12
CA LEU A 109 -13.21 -1.48 -6.88
C LEU A 109 -12.10 -1.02 -5.94
N LEU A 110 -12.36 0.06 -5.21
CA LEU A 110 -11.41 0.60 -4.24
C LEU A 110 -12.00 0.53 -2.84
N TYR A 111 -11.27 -0.06 -1.91
CA TYR A 111 -11.65 -0.13 -0.50
C TYR A 111 -10.59 0.58 0.33
N THR A 112 -11.04 1.41 1.27
CA THR A 112 -10.14 2.05 2.22
C THR A 112 -10.50 1.57 3.62
N SER A 113 -9.49 1.46 4.48
CA SER A 113 -9.71 1.04 5.85
C SER A 113 -8.63 1.64 6.75
N PRO A 114 -8.88 1.71 8.06
CA PRO A 114 -7.82 2.07 8.99
C PRO A 114 -6.72 1.00 8.95
N SER A 115 -5.50 1.41 9.28
CA SER A 115 -4.42 0.46 9.44
C SER A 115 -4.74 -0.49 10.57
N PRO A 116 -4.36 -1.77 10.49
CA PRO A 116 -4.49 -2.69 11.63
C PRO A 116 -3.58 -2.28 12.79
N ARG A 117 -2.69 -1.33 12.58
CA ARG A 117 -1.84 -0.78 13.63
C ARG A 117 -2.42 0.50 14.18
N ASP A 118 -2.46 0.61 15.46
CA ASP A 118 -2.93 1.81 16.14
C ASP A 118 -1.76 2.65 16.64
#